data_8d1d8825ffc39b7b1ec8d99bd5b6bf5a
#
_entry.id   8d1d8825ffc39b7b1ec8d99bd5b6bf5a
#
_cell.length_a   1.000
_cell.length_b   1.000
_cell.length_c   1.000
_cell.angle_alpha   90.00
_cell.angle_beta   90.00
_cell.angle_gamma   90.00
#
_symmetry.space_group_name_H-M   'P 1'
#
loop_
_entity.id
_entity.type
_entity.pdbx_description
1 polymer ?
#
loop_
_entity_poly.entity_id
_entity_poly.type
_entity_poly.pdbx_seq_one_letter_code
_entity_poly.pdbx_strand_id
1 'polypeptide(L)'
;MDEWASPEYPSYSIQQERTSLGIYFSGTGNWYYSTWNTDNFSCVGTANSEEDQTRVDDECNPKPTPELIPIESDLVAQAAKTFADLGFNVDAGSAQVWRNEWGASVSFPNIQNGINTGMDFYAGWDSRGDMNYIAGYSFRLVERGNFETISAFDAVARIADGRWYGAAPSGYYEDLAIAYDSPAVSEMAREDVAIDEPAVLEEDPGFIMVEPEVQQYVIDRSEAVTLSVFDAVGNYWFVPGYLLYNQNGWFDAIISLEDGVIELPEPYNYEILPAEVEPLG
;
A
#
# COMPACT_ATOMS: atom_id res chain seq x y z
N MET A 1 -18.52 -5.11 -21.41
CA MET A 1 -18.38 -3.81 -20.70
C MET A 1 -19.01 -4.03 -19.34
N ASP A 2 -18.22 -3.98 -18.30
CA ASP A 2 -18.73 -4.21 -16.96
C ASP A 2 -19.67 -3.07 -16.55
N GLU A 3 -20.79 -3.43 -15.90
CA GLU A 3 -21.79 -2.48 -15.36
C GLU A 3 -21.20 -1.52 -14.30
N TRP A 4 -19.92 -1.71 -13.92
CA TRP A 4 -19.20 -0.97 -12.88
C TRP A 4 -18.33 0.18 -13.42
N ALA A 5 -18.20 0.33 -14.74
CA ALA A 5 -17.43 1.44 -15.32
C ALA A 5 -18.20 2.75 -15.16
N SER A 6 -17.83 3.57 -14.18
CA SER A 6 -18.32 4.94 -14.07
C SER A 6 -17.72 5.80 -15.20
N PRO A 7 -18.49 6.72 -15.81
CA PRO A 7 -17.90 7.70 -16.72
C PRO A 7 -16.80 8.56 -16.10
N GLU A 8 -16.80 8.70 -14.78
CA GLU A 8 -15.79 9.44 -14.02
C GLU A 8 -14.50 8.62 -13.83
N TYR A 9 -14.64 7.28 -13.81
CA TYR A 9 -13.51 6.35 -13.63
C TYR A 9 -13.51 5.29 -14.73
N PRO A 10 -13.22 5.68 -15.98
CA PRO A 10 -13.28 4.74 -17.10
C PRO A 10 -12.25 3.62 -16.92
N SER A 11 -12.72 2.40 -17.03
CA SER A 11 -11.89 1.21 -16.96
C SER A 11 -12.29 0.22 -18.05
N TYR A 12 -11.35 -0.66 -18.38
CA TYR A 12 -11.57 -1.77 -19.26
C TYR A 12 -11.10 -3.04 -18.57
N SER A 13 -11.97 -4.05 -18.52
CA SER A 13 -11.57 -5.34 -17.97
C SER A 13 -12.00 -6.48 -18.89
N ILE A 14 -11.16 -7.49 -18.96
CA ILE A 14 -11.46 -8.77 -19.58
C ILE A 14 -11.20 -9.84 -18.52
N GLN A 15 -12.18 -10.71 -18.35
CA GLN A 15 -12.01 -11.92 -17.56
C GLN A 15 -12.38 -13.12 -18.42
N GLN A 16 -11.47 -14.06 -18.57
CA GLN A 16 -11.69 -15.32 -19.26
C GLN A 16 -11.17 -16.44 -18.38
N GLU A 17 -12.03 -17.41 -18.06
CA GLU A 17 -11.75 -18.60 -17.24
C GLU A 17 -10.65 -18.41 -16.17
N ARG A 18 -9.37 -18.31 -16.60
CA ARG A 18 -8.19 -18.27 -15.73
C ARG A 18 -7.33 -17.01 -15.92
N THR A 19 -7.83 -16.05 -16.68
CA THR A 19 -7.07 -14.85 -17.03
C THR A 19 -7.91 -13.62 -16.75
N SER A 20 -7.28 -12.61 -16.17
CA SER A 20 -7.85 -11.28 -15.95
C SER A 20 -6.91 -10.21 -16.46
N LEU A 21 -7.46 -9.25 -17.20
CA LEU A 21 -6.77 -8.01 -17.61
C LEU A 21 -7.62 -6.84 -17.15
N GLY A 22 -7.03 -5.91 -16.43
CA GLY A 22 -7.64 -4.65 -16.07
C GLY A 22 -6.80 -3.47 -16.54
N ILE A 23 -7.46 -2.44 -17.09
CA ILE A 23 -6.83 -1.18 -17.49
C ILE A 23 -7.71 -0.06 -16.98
N TYR A 24 -7.13 0.85 -16.20
CA TYR A 24 -7.80 2.01 -15.64
C TYR A 24 -7.27 3.26 -16.31
N PHE A 25 -8.16 4.06 -16.88
CA PHE A 25 -7.80 5.26 -17.66
C PHE A 25 -7.84 6.53 -16.83
N SER A 26 -8.27 6.44 -15.57
CA SER A 26 -8.29 7.57 -14.63
C SER A 26 -7.04 7.58 -13.76
N GLY A 27 -6.68 8.77 -13.27
CA GLY A 27 -5.58 8.94 -12.33
C GLY A 27 -4.23 8.52 -12.92
N THR A 28 -3.67 7.45 -12.41
CA THR A 28 -2.32 6.98 -12.72
C THR A 28 -2.22 6.03 -13.91
N GLY A 29 -3.34 5.71 -14.57
CA GLY A 29 -3.35 4.78 -15.69
C GLY A 29 -2.83 3.38 -15.30
N ASN A 30 -3.24 2.91 -14.15
CA ASN A 30 -2.87 1.60 -13.63
C ASN A 30 -3.42 0.49 -14.54
N TRP A 31 -2.67 -0.55 -14.71
CA TRP A 31 -3.07 -1.75 -15.43
C TRP A 31 -2.46 -2.99 -14.80
N TYR A 32 -3.14 -4.13 -14.95
CA TYR A 32 -2.63 -5.41 -14.54
C TYR A 32 -3.09 -6.53 -15.47
N TYR A 33 -2.30 -7.58 -15.54
CA TYR A 33 -2.65 -8.88 -16.10
C TYR A 33 -2.37 -9.93 -15.05
N SER A 34 -3.31 -10.84 -14.85
CA SER A 34 -3.12 -11.99 -13.97
C SER A 34 -3.67 -13.26 -14.62
N THR A 35 -3.00 -14.36 -14.34
CA THR A 35 -3.49 -15.69 -14.66
C THR A 35 -3.33 -16.56 -13.43
N TRP A 36 -4.31 -17.44 -13.20
CA TRP A 36 -4.22 -18.38 -12.10
C TRP A 36 -4.43 -19.81 -12.63
N ASN A 37 -3.62 -20.71 -12.13
CA ASN A 37 -3.73 -22.10 -12.48
C ASN A 37 -4.64 -22.82 -11.46
N THR A 38 -5.80 -23.28 -11.91
CA THR A 38 -6.77 -24.00 -11.08
C THR A 38 -6.47 -25.50 -10.96
N ASP A 39 -5.44 -26.00 -11.64
CA ASP A 39 -5.13 -27.42 -11.60
C ASP A 39 -4.73 -27.90 -10.18
N ASN A 40 -4.35 -26.96 -9.31
CA ASN A 40 -4.13 -27.21 -7.90
C ASN A 40 -5.40 -27.17 -7.03
N PHE A 41 -6.54 -26.72 -7.59
CA PHE A 41 -7.85 -26.67 -6.92
C PHE A 41 -8.81 -27.74 -7.41
N SER A 42 -8.31 -28.79 -8.08
CA SER A 42 -9.14 -29.89 -8.56
C SER A 42 -9.67 -30.82 -7.46
N CYS A 43 -9.35 -30.54 -6.21
CA CYS A 43 -9.92 -31.23 -5.09
C CYS A 43 -11.33 -30.74 -4.76
N VAL A 44 -12.27 -31.02 -5.61
CA VAL A 44 -13.70 -30.93 -5.27
C VAL A 44 -14.06 -32.17 -4.44
N GLY A 45 -13.45 -32.33 -3.29
CA GLY A 45 -13.87 -33.26 -2.26
C GLY A 45 -14.95 -32.61 -1.42
N THR A 46 -16.16 -33.07 -1.47
CA THR A 46 -17.17 -32.74 -0.45
C THR A 46 -16.70 -33.36 0.87
N ALA A 47 -16.07 -32.58 1.72
CA ALA A 47 -15.81 -33.03 3.08
C ALA A 47 -17.12 -33.26 3.80
N ASN A 48 -17.31 -34.46 4.33
CA ASN A 48 -18.53 -34.87 5.05
C ASN A 48 -18.35 -34.75 6.58
N SER A 49 -17.16 -34.40 7.03
CA SER A 49 -16.79 -34.21 8.45
C SER A 49 -15.62 -33.24 8.59
N GLU A 50 -15.36 -32.72 9.82
CA GLU A 50 -14.20 -31.89 10.10
C GLU A 50 -12.88 -32.62 9.85
N GLU A 51 -12.82 -33.92 10.12
CA GLU A 51 -11.64 -34.77 9.89
C GLU A 51 -11.40 -34.99 8.38
N ASP A 52 -12.47 -35.16 7.58
CA ASP A 52 -12.39 -35.20 6.13
C ASP A 52 -11.95 -33.84 5.54
N GLN A 53 -12.38 -32.73 6.13
CA GLN A 53 -11.98 -31.38 5.71
C GLN A 53 -10.48 -31.20 5.89
N THR A 54 -9.94 -31.52 7.07
CA THR A 54 -8.51 -31.43 7.35
C THR A 54 -7.68 -32.27 6.38
N ARG A 55 -8.11 -33.49 6.07
CA ARG A 55 -7.43 -34.35 5.12
C ARG A 55 -7.50 -33.81 3.68
N VAL A 56 -8.65 -33.28 3.28
CA VAL A 56 -8.84 -32.64 1.96
C VAL A 56 -7.93 -31.42 1.86
N ASP A 57 -7.84 -30.60 2.90
CA ASP A 57 -6.97 -29.44 2.93
C ASP A 57 -5.50 -29.81 2.81
N ASP A 58 -5.04 -30.88 3.50
CA ASP A 58 -3.66 -31.36 3.43
C ASP A 58 -3.29 -31.98 2.07
N GLU A 59 -4.24 -32.70 1.43
CA GLU A 59 -4.04 -33.34 0.12
C GLU A 59 -4.16 -32.33 -1.04
N CYS A 60 -4.93 -31.25 -0.83
CA CYS A 60 -5.28 -30.27 -1.87
C CYS A 60 -4.45 -29.00 -1.82
N ASN A 61 -3.77 -28.72 -0.70
CA ASN A 61 -2.86 -27.59 -0.65
C ASN A 61 -1.68 -27.80 -1.61
N PRO A 62 -1.43 -26.83 -2.50
CA PRO A 62 -0.27 -26.91 -3.39
C PRO A 62 0.99 -26.99 -2.52
N LYS A 63 1.81 -28.02 -2.74
CA LYS A 63 3.11 -28.09 -2.08
C LYS A 63 4.06 -27.13 -2.77
N PRO A 64 4.87 -26.39 -2.04
CA PRO A 64 5.88 -25.53 -2.63
C PRO A 64 6.87 -26.37 -3.45
N THR A 65 7.25 -25.87 -4.59
CA THR A 65 8.25 -26.47 -5.50
C THR A 65 9.35 -25.45 -5.78
N PRO A 66 10.15 -25.07 -4.75
CA PRO A 66 11.10 -23.96 -4.85
C PRO A 66 12.18 -24.16 -5.93
N GLU A 67 12.43 -25.40 -6.34
CA GLU A 67 13.34 -25.74 -7.43
C GLU A 67 12.82 -25.35 -8.82
N LEU A 68 11.51 -25.13 -8.98
CA LEU A 68 10.90 -24.67 -10.20
C LEU A 68 10.91 -23.15 -10.34
N ILE A 69 11.02 -22.42 -9.23
CA ILE A 69 11.08 -20.97 -9.23
C ILE A 69 12.45 -20.52 -9.78
N PRO A 70 12.48 -19.72 -10.86
CA PRO A 70 13.73 -19.28 -11.46
C PRO A 70 14.65 -18.57 -10.47
N ILE A 71 15.93 -18.55 -10.73
CA ILE A 71 16.91 -17.77 -9.94
C ILE A 71 16.72 -16.27 -10.20
N GLU A 72 17.18 -15.44 -9.29
CA GLU A 72 16.96 -13.97 -9.32
C GLU A 72 17.35 -13.33 -10.66
N SER A 73 18.51 -13.69 -11.22
CA SER A 73 18.94 -13.15 -12.51
C SER A 73 17.98 -13.47 -13.66
N ASP A 74 17.38 -14.66 -13.63
CA ASP A 74 16.45 -15.10 -14.67
C ASP A 74 15.08 -14.44 -14.48
N LEU A 75 14.63 -14.27 -13.22
CA LEU A 75 13.42 -13.52 -12.88
C LEU A 75 13.51 -12.08 -13.40
N VAL A 76 14.60 -11.38 -13.09
CA VAL A 76 14.84 -10.00 -13.57
C VAL A 76 14.88 -9.93 -15.08
N ALA A 77 15.60 -10.86 -15.75
CA ALA A 77 15.70 -10.88 -17.20
C ALA A 77 14.33 -11.15 -17.87
N GLN A 78 13.55 -12.08 -17.36
CA GLN A 78 12.21 -12.40 -17.89
C GLN A 78 11.25 -11.21 -17.69
N ALA A 79 11.23 -10.60 -16.50
CA ALA A 79 10.40 -9.43 -16.23
C ALA A 79 10.76 -8.24 -17.13
N ALA A 80 12.05 -7.90 -17.21
CA ALA A 80 12.52 -6.79 -18.04
C ALA A 80 12.18 -7.01 -19.52
N LYS A 81 12.34 -8.24 -20.02
CA LYS A 81 11.93 -8.59 -21.37
C LYS A 81 10.43 -8.43 -21.58
N THR A 82 9.61 -8.90 -20.63
CA THR A 82 8.16 -8.80 -20.72
C THR A 82 7.71 -7.34 -20.78
N PHE A 83 8.25 -6.48 -19.92
CA PHE A 83 7.94 -5.04 -19.96
C PHE A 83 8.42 -4.38 -21.24
N ALA A 84 9.60 -4.74 -21.77
CA ALA A 84 10.08 -4.23 -23.04
C ALA A 84 9.17 -4.64 -24.21
N ASP A 85 8.70 -5.89 -24.24
CA ASP A 85 7.74 -6.37 -25.24
C ASP A 85 6.39 -5.62 -25.18
N LEU A 86 6.01 -5.13 -23.99
CA LEU A 86 4.83 -4.27 -23.76
C LEU A 86 5.10 -2.78 -24.05
N GLY A 87 6.34 -2.41 -24.39
CA GLY A 87 6.73 -1.04 -24.72
C GLY A 87 7.17 -0.20 -23.52
N PHE A 88 7.38 -0.80 -22.35
CA PHE A 88 7.91 -0.14 -21.17
C PHE A 88 9.40 -0.39 -21.05
N ASN A 89 10.16 0.67 -20.77
CA ASN A 89 11.60 0.56 -20.55
C ASN A 89 11.88 0.58 -19.03
N VAL A 90 12.26 -0.56 -18.48
CA VAL A 90 12.61 -0.71 -17.07
C VAL A 90 14.13 -0.87 -16.91
N ASP A 91 14.67 -0.38 -15.81
CA ASP A 91 16.09 -0.54 -15.49
C ASP A 91 16.29 -1.84 -14.69
N ALA A 92 16.86 -2.85 -15.32
CA ALA A 92 17.16 -4.12 -14.67
C ALA A 92 18.16 -3.98 -13.51
N GLY A 93 18.99 -2.91 -13.50
CA GLY A 93 19.95 -2.66 -12.43
C GLY A 93 19.30 -2.14 -11.13
N SER A 94 18.06 -1.63 -11.22
CA SER A 94 17.29 -1.15 -10.07
C SER A 94 16.22 -2.14 -9.59
N ALA A 95 16.20 -3.36 -10.16
CA ALA A 95 15.23 -4.37 -9.81
C ALA A 95 15.33 -4.78 -8.33
N GLN A 96 14.19 -4.87 -7.67
CA GLN A 96 14.05 -5.48 -6.35
C GLN A 96 13.41 -6.84 -6.51
N VAL A 97 14.04 -7.88 -5.96
CA VAL A 97 13.60 -9.27 -6.07
C VAL A 97 13.21 -9.80 -4.71
N TRP A 98 12.01 -10.31 -4.62
CA TRP A 98 11.55 -11.10 -3.50
C TRP A 98 11.32 -12.54 -3.94
N ARG A 99 11.76 -13.53 -3.17
CA ARG A 99 11.64 -14.95 -3.49
C ARG A 99 11.50 -15.77 -2.24
N ASN A 100 10.54 -16.69 -2.23
CA ASN A 100 10.41 -17.73 -1.19
C ASN A 100 9.98 -19.07 -1.83
N GLU A 101 9.60 -20.02 -1.01
CA GLU A 101 9.17 -21.34 -1.48
C GLU A 101 7.82 -21.35 -2.23
N TRP A 102 7.02 -20.30 -2.07
CA TRP A 102 5.69 -20.19 -2.66
C TRP A 102 5.64 -19.38 -3.95
N GLY A 103 6.71 -18.71 -4.28
CA GLY A 103 6.77 -17.88 -5.47
C GLY A 103 7.87 -16.85 -5.44
N ALA A 104 7.82 -15.95 -6.41
CA ALA A 104 8.76 -14.85 -6.52
C ALA A 104 8.07 -13.61 -7.07
N SER A 105 8.69 -12.46 -6.83
CA SER A 105 8.31 -11.21 -7.47
C SER A 105 9.51 -10.37 -7.82
N VAL A 106 9.35 -9.55 -8.84
CA VAL A 106 10.31 -8.52 -9.25
C VAL A 106 9.56 -7.22 -9.38
N SER A 107 10.06 -6.17 -8.74
CA SER A 107 9.61 -4.80 -8.98
C SER A 107 10.70 -3.94 -9.58
N PHE A 108 10.30 -3.00 -10.43
CA PHE A 108 11.19 -2.00 -11.03
C PHE A 108 10.62 -0.61 -10.71
N PRO A 109 11.42 0.26 -10.05
CA PRO A 109 11.00 1.63 -9.80
C PRO A 109 10.68 2.37 -11.11
N ASN A 110 9.54 3.03 -11.16
CA ASN A 110 9.17 3.89 -12.28
C ASN A 110 9.73 5.30 -12.05
N ILE A 111 10.92 5.54 -12.59
CA ILE A 111 11.62 6.81 -12.47
C ILE A 111 11.35 7.66 -13.72
N GLN A 112 10.70 8.80 -13.56
CA GLN A 112 10.46 9.76 -14.64
C GLN A 112 11.06 11.13 -14.28
N ASN A 113 11.85 11.68 -15.19
CA ASN A 113 12.57 12.96 -15.00
C ASN A 113 13.40 13.00 -13.70
N GLY A 114 13.93 11.87 -13.25
CA GLY A 114 14.70 11.74 -12.00
C GLY A 114 13.84 11.63 -10.74
N ILE A 115 12.52 11.63 -10.86
CA ILE A 115 11.58 11.46 -9.74
C ILE A 115 11.19 9.97 -9.68
N ASN A 116 11.44 9.34 -8.53
CA ASN A 116 10.83 8.05 -8.22
C ASN A 116 9.35 8.27 -7.93
N THR A 117 8.49 7.70 -8.77
CA THR A 117 7.04 7.92 -8.66
C THR A 117 6.37 7.06 -7.59
N GLY A 118 7.07 6.08 -7.02
CA GLY A 118 6.48 5.10 -6.12
C GLY A 118 5.44 4.17 -6.78
N MET A 119 5.32 4.22 -8.11
CA MET A 119 4.39 3.44 -8.92
C MET A 119 5.17 2.44 -9.76
N ASP A 120 5.62 1.38 -9.13
CA ASP A 120 6.54 0.42 -9.72
C ASP A 120 5.86 -0.46 -10.77
N PHE A 121 6.67 -0.98 -11.69
CA PHE A 121 6.30 -2.11 -12.52
C PHE A 121 6.55 -3.40 -11.74
N TYR A 122 5.61 -4.30 -11.77
CA TYR A 122 5.62 -5.51 -10.96
C TYR A 122 5.39 -6.76 -11.79
N ALA A 123 6.20 -7.80 -11.57
CA ALA A 123 5.99 -9.14 -12.12
C ALA A 123 6.04 -10.19 -11.01
N GLY A 124 5.13 -11.14 -11.04
CA GLY A 124 5.01 -12.21 -10.06
C GLY A 124 5.02 -13.60 -10.69
N TRP A 125 5.56 -14.57 -9.96
CA TRP A 125 5.61 -15.99 -10.32
C TRP A 125 5.00 -16.84 -9.22
N ASP A 126 4.30 -17.87 -9.62
CA ASP A 126 3.74 -18.86 -8.72
C ASP A 126 4.79 -19.87 -8.23
N SER A 127 4.39 -20.81 -7.36
CA SER A 127 5.26 -21.85 -6.81
C SER A 127 5.82 -22.85 -7.84
N ARG A 128 5.34 -22.82 -9.08
CA ARG A 128 5.83 -23.68 -10.18
C ARG A 128 6.78 -22.91 -11.10
N GLY A 129 7.03 -21.64 -10.82
CA GLY A 129 7.88 -20.78 -11.62
C GLY A 129 7.21 -20.24 -12.89
N ASP A 130 5.89 -20.32 -12.99
CA ASP A 130 5.13 -19.69 -14.07
C ASP A 130 4.86 -18.22 -13.73
N MET A 131 5.16 -17.30 -14.65
CA MET A 131 4.80 -15.89 -14.49
C MET A 131 3.28 -15.77 -14.55
N ASN A 132 2.67 -15.39 -13.45
CA ASN A 132 1.22 -15.37 -13.27
C ASN A 132 0.62 -13.98 -13.03
N TYR A 133 1.46 -12.98 -12.84
CA TYR A 133 1.04 -11.60 -12.59
C TYR A 133 2.00 -10.60 -13.19
N ILE A 134 1.49 -9.58 -13.86
CA ILE A 134 2.22 -8.36 -14.22
C ILE A 134 1.32 -7.14 -14.00
N ALA A 135 1.90 -6.05 -13.55
CA ALA A 135 1.18 -4.80 -13.35
C ALA A 135 2.10 -3.60 -13.58
N GLY A 136 1.50 -2.47 -13.80
CA GLY A 136 2.23 -1.21 -13.95
C GLY A 136 1.29 -0.02 -14.14
N TYR A 137 1.90 1.09 -14.53
CA TYR A 137 1.23 2.38 -14.67
C TYR A 137 1.59 3.02 -16.01
N SER A 138 0.62 3.60 -16.69
CA SER A 138 0.75 4.23 -18.01
C SER A 138 0.46 5.72 -17.92
N PHE A 139 1.38 6.47 -17.32
CA PHE A 139 1.27 7.93 -17.23
C PHE A 139 2.60 8.60 -17.63
N ARG A 140 2.56 9.89 -17.85
CA ARG A 140 3.73 10.73 -18.08
C ARG A 140 3.70 11.91 -17.13
N LEU A 141 4.82 12.18 -16.47
CA LEU A 141 5.00 13.41 -15.71
C LEU A 141 5.10 14.61 -16.65
N VAL A 142 4.30 15.64 -16.38
CA VAL A 142 4.30 16.91 -17.08
C VAL A 142 4.70 18.00 -16.11
N GLU A 143 5.83 18.64 -16.37
CA GLU A 143 6.28 19.78 -15.57
C GLU A 143 5.28 20.93 -15.67
N ARG A 144 4.90 21.49 -14.53
CA ARG A 144 3.93 22.62 -14.43
C ARG A 144 4.59 23.96 -14.09
N GLY A 145 5.91 23.96 -13.89
CA GLY A 145 6.70 25.16 -13.59
C GLY A 145 7.17 25.19 -12.13
N ASN A 146 7.71 26.36 -11.76
CA ASN A 146 8.18 26.62 -10.41
C ASN A 146 7.13 27.35 -9.61
N PHE A 147 6.87 26.91 -8.41
CA PHE A 147 5.91 27.48 -7.48
C PHE A 147 6.63 27.86 -6.19
N GLU A 148 6.12 28.87 -5.51
CA GLU A 148 6.63 29.27 -4.19
C GLU A 148 6.29 28.22 -3.14
N THR A 149 7.16 28.09 -2.16
CA THR A 149 7.03 27.11 -1.07
C THR A 149 7.22 27.76 0.27
N ILE A 150 6.53 27.25 1.28
CA ILE A 150 6.72 27.67 2.67
C ILE A 150 7.96 27.00 3.27
N SER A 151 8.43 27.53 4.40
CA SER A 151 9.52 26.92 5.15
C SER A 151 9.08 25.65 5.89
N ALA A 152 10.04 24.79 6.29
CA ALA A 152 9.75 23.62 7.12
C ALA A 152 9.14 24.00 8.47
N PHE A 153 9.50 25.17 9.01
CA PHE A 153 8.93 25.70 10.25
C PHE A 153 7.43 26.02 10.08
N ASP A 154 7.05 26.67 8.97
CA ASP A 154 5.66 26.99 8.68
C ASP A 154 4.84 25.74 8.34
N ALA A 155 5.49 24.72 7.76
CA ALA A 155 4.85 23.43 7.45
C ALA A 155 4.39 22.69 8.71
N VAL A 156 5.03 22.88 9.87
CA VAL A 156 4.59 22.27 11.13
C VAL A 156 3.15 22.70 11.49
N ALA A 157 2.77 23.94 11.22
CA ALA A 157 1.41 24.42 11.49
C ALA A 157 0.34 23.70 10.64
N ARG A 158 0.73 23.15 9.49
CA ARG A 158 -0.15 22.42 8.58
C ARG A 158 -0.53 21.00 9.06
N ILE A 159 0.23 20.44 10.00
CA ILE A 159 -0.08 19.13 10.60
C ILE A 159 -1.50 19.13 11.17
N ALA A 160 -1.88 20.21 11.87
CA ALA A 160 -3.19 20.32 12.50
C ALA A 160 -4.37 20.51 11.50
N ASP A 161 -4.10 20.99 10.28
CA ASP A 161 -5.11 21.21 9.24
C ASP A 161 -5.54 19.89 8.58
N GLY A 162 -4.67 18.89 8.48
CA GLY A 162 -4.98 17.58 7.91
C GLY A 162 -5.06 17.53 6.37
N ARG A 163 -5.22 18.66 5.67
CA ARG A 163 -5.29 18.71 4.19
C ARG A 163 -3.95 18.56 3.50
N TRP A 164 -2.89 18.95 4.16
CA TRP A 164 -1.56 19.13 3.60
C TRP A 164 -0.70 17.89 3.59
N TYR A 165 -1.28 16.74 3.91
CA TYR A 165 -0.56 15.48 3.87
C TYR A 165 -0.36 14.99 2.45
N GLY A 166 0.87 14.54 2.16
CA GLY A 166 1.22 13.84 0.94
C GLY A 166 1.83 12.48 1.26
N ALA A 167 2.01 11.64 0.25
CA ALA A 167 2.71 10.38 0.40
C ALA A 167 4.20 10.54 0.06
N ALA A 168 5.07 10.12 0.97
CA ALA A 168 6.50 10.01 0.72
C ALA A 168 6.80 8.84 -0.22
N PRO A 169 7.95 8.83 -0.92
CA PRO A 169 8.43 7.66 -1.64
C PRO A 169 8.54 6.43 -0.73
N SER A 170 8.27 5.23 -1.27
CA SER A 170 8.19 3.97 -0.51
C SER A 170 9.44 3.69 0.34
N GLY A 171 10.64 4.02 -0.15
CA GLY A 171 11.88 3.79 0.58
C GLY A 171 11.93 4.44 1.97
N TYR A 172 11.22 5.54 2.20
CA TYR A 172 11.15 6.15 3.53
C TYR A 172 10.34 5.34 4.53
N TYR A 173 9.36 4.58 4.06
CA TYR A 173 8.54 3.70 4.91
C TYR A 173 9.20 2.37 5.21
N GLU A 174 10.11 1.90 4.36
CA GLU A 174 10.88 0.67 4.59
C GLU A 174 11.76 0.78 5.82
N ASP A 175 12.42 1.93 6.01
CA ASP A 175 13.21 2.21 7.19
C ASP A 175 12.37 2.22 8.48
N LEU A 176 11.12 2.67 8.40
CA LEU A 176 10.18 2.64 9.52
C LEU A 176 9.72 1.20 9.82
N ALA A 177 9.44 0.40 8.79
CA ALA A 177 9.01 -0.99 8.95
C ALA A 177 10.08 -1.84 9.64
N ILE A 178 11.37 -1.63 9.30
CA ILE A 178 12.49 -2.30 9.96
C ILE A 178 12.59 -1.91 11.45
N ALA A 179 12.27 -0.66 11.79
CA ALA A 179 12.23 -0.22 13.18
C ALA A 179 11.11 -0.90 13.99
N TYR A 180 9.97 -1.22 13.36
CA TYR A 180 8.85 -1.94 13.99
C TYR A 180 9.12 -3.43 14.20
N ASP A 181 9.85 -4.06 13.31
CA ASP A 181 10.23 -5.48 13.43
C ASP A 181 11.38 -5.72 14.43
N SER A 182 11.84 -4.64 15.08
CA SER A 182 12.86 -4.76 16.11
C SER A 182 12.28 -5.50 17.33
N PRO A 183 13.04 -6.41 17.96
CA PRO A 183 12.58 -7.18 19.11
C PRO A 183 11.99 -6.32 20.25
N ALA A 184 12.48 -5.10 20.42
CA ALA A 184 12.05 -4.18 21.46
C ALA A 184 10.58 -3.70 21.27
N VAL A 185 10.14 -3.50 20.04
CA VAL A 185 8.73 -3.07 19.76
C VAL A 185 7.79 -4.28 19.83
N SER A 186 8.25 -5.46 19.39
CA SER A 186 7.46 -6.69 19.51
C SER A 186 7.29 -7.17 20.94
N GLU A 187 8.23 -6.85 21.84
CA GLU A 187 8.10 -7.13 23.28
C GLU A 187 7.08 -6.19 23.94
N MET A 188 7.08 -4.90 23.60
CA MET A 188 6.06 -3.95 24.11
C MET A 188 4.64 -4.27 23.63
N ALA A 189 4.49 -4.80 22.41
CA ALA A 189 3.19 -5.23 21.88
C ALA A 189 2.75 -6.60 22.42
N ARG A 190 3.66 -7.34 23.07
CA ARG A 190 3.42 -8.66 23.67
C ARG A 190 3.35 -8.65 25.20
N GLU A 191 3.45 -7.49 25.86
CA GLU A 191 2.96 -7.38 27.21
C GLU A 191 1.46 -7.64 27.18
N ASP A 192 1.16 -8.91 27.19
CA ASP A 192 -0.17 -9.48 27.24
C ASP A 192 -1.00 -8.74 28.27
N VAL A 193 -2.03 -8.09 27.78
CA VAL A 193 -3.25 -8.04 28.54
C VAL A 193 -3.70 -9.49 28.69
N ALA A 194 -3.25 -10.16 29.74
CA ALA A 194 -3.85 -11.40 30.19
C ALA A 194 -5.35 -11.10 30.27
N ILE A 195 -6.11 -11.69 29.33
CA ILE A 195 -7.56 -11.66 29.42
C ILE A 195 -7.87 -12.60 30.58
N ASP A 196 -7.81 -12.04 31.81
CA ASP A 196 -8.39 -12.69 32.96
C ASP A 196 -9.89 -12.88 32.68
N GLU A 197 -10.38 -14.04 33.11
CA GLU A 197 -11.79 -14.45 32.97
C GLU A 197 -12.74 -13.28 33.26
N PRO A 198 -13.91 -13.19 32.57
CA PRO A 198 -14.79 -12.05 32.71
C PRO A 198 -15.20 -11.87 34.19
N ALA A 199 -14.59 -10.88 34.81
CA ALA A 199 -14.99 -10.43 36.13
C ALA A 199 -16.49 -10.03 36.08
N VAL A 200 -17.27 -10.58 36.97
CA VAL A 200 -18.64 -10.19 37.19
C VAL A 200 -18.68 -8.66 37.28
N LEU A 201 -19.41 -8.03 36.36
CA LEU A 201 -19.58 -6.58 36.32
C LEU A 201 -20.23 -6.12 37.67
N GLU A 202 -19.41 -5.69 38.60
CA GLU A 202 -19.87 -4.84 39.67
C GLU A 202 -20.22 -3.46 39.07
N GLU A 203 -21.33 -2.90 39.47
CA GLU A 203 -21.90 -1.64 38.96
C GLU A 203 -20.83 -0.54 38.85
N ASP A 204 -20.60 -0.07 37.63
CA ASP A 204 -19.60 0.94 37.27
C ASP A 204 -19.76 2.23 38.08
N PRO A 205 -18.79 2.67 38.89
CA PRO A 205 -18.85 3.94 39.60
C PRO A 205 -18.57 5.13 38.68
N GLY A 206 -19.38 5.30 37.63
CA GLY A 206 -19.41 6.52 36.81
C GLY A 206 -18.09 6.75 36.03
N PHE A 207 -18.20 6.67 34.74
CA PHE A 207 -17.11 7.00 33.79
C PHE A 207 -16.61 8.43 34.08
N ILE A 208 -15.50 8.55 34.80
CA ILE A 208 -14.84 9.84 34.97
C ILE A 208 -14.13 10.10 33.62
N MET A 209 -14.69 10.98 32.79
CA MET A 209 -14.01 11.52 31.64
C MET A 209 -12.76 12.25 32.17
N VAL A 210 -11.60 11.57 32.11
CA VAL A 210 -10.31 12.22 32.27
C VAL A 210 -10.09 13.06 31.02
N GLU A 211 -10.01 14.38 31.17
CA GLU A 211 -9.62 15.23 30.03
C GLU A 211 -8.31 14.68 29.45
N PRO A 212 -8.25 14.45 28.13
CA PRO A 212 -7.05 13.94 27.52
C PRO A 212 -5.88 14.90 27.80
N GLU A 213 -4.82 14.38 28.38
CA GLU A 213 -3.60 15.15 28.63
C GLU A 213 -3.07 15.65 27.28
N VAL A 214 -2.92 16.98 27.15
CA VAL A 214 -2.39 17.58 25.92
C VAL A 214 -0.95 17.12 25.75
N GLN A 215 -0.74 16.14 24.87
CA GLN A 215 0.59 15.68 24.54
C GLN A 215 1.28 16.70 23.61
N GLN A 216 2.48 17.12 23.98
CA GLN A 216 3.26 18.03 23.19
C GLN A 216 3.91 17.24 22.04
N TYR A 217 3.53 17.52 20.79
CA TYR A 217 4.12 16.94 19.60
C TYR A 217 5.35 17.75 19.18
N VAL A 218 6.54 17.16 19.28
CA VAL A 218 7.81 17.86 19.05
C VAL A 218 8.44 17.33 17.76
N ILE A 219 8.64 18.23 16.80
CA ILE A 219 9.42 17.96 15.57
C ILE A 219 10.87 18.36 15.84
N ASP A 220 11.80 17.43 15.66
CA ASP A 220 13.23 17.65 15.92
C ASP A 220 14.07 17.73 14.63
N ARG A 221 13.55 17.19 13.51
CA ARG A 221 14.25 17.19 12.22
C ARG A 221 13.26 17.35 11.07
N SER A 222 13.71 18.00 10.00
CA SER A 222 13.00 18.10 8.74
C SER A 222 13.88 17.70 7.56
N GLU A 223 13.30 17.11 6.54
CA GLU A 223 13.97 16.75 5.29
C GLU A 223 13.11 17.16 4.10
N ALA A 224 13.71 17.85 3.13
CA ALA A 224 13.00 18.24 1.91
C ALA A 224 12.87 17.03 0.97
N VAL A 225 11.68 16.78 0.46
CA VAL A 225 11.37 15.62 -0.35
C VAL A 225 10.31 15.96 -1.40
N THR A 226 10.22 15.15 -2.45
CA THR A 226 9.09 15.17 -3.37
C THR A 226 8.00 14.25 -2.83
N LEU A 227 6.82 14.80 -2.61
CA LEU A 227 5.63 14.07 -2.16
C LEU A 227 4.67 13.85 -3.33
N SER A 228 3.88 12.80 -3.24
CA SER A 228 2.76 12.59 -4.15
C SER A 228 1.44 12.90 -3.44
N VAL A 229 0.50 13.47 -4.19
CA VAL A 229 -0.82 13.85 -3.67
C VAL A 229 -1.87 13.85 -4.78
N PHE A 230 -3.12 13.58 -4.44
CA PHE A 230 -4.27 13.86 -5.31
C PHE A 230 -4.87 15.21 -4.95
N ASP A 231 -5.17 16.02 -5.97
CA ASP A 231 -5.95 17.24 -5.77
C ASP A 231 -7.45 16.93 -5.61
N ALA A 232 -8.26 17.96 -5.31
CA ALA A 232 -9.70 17.83 -5.08
C ALA A 232 -10.50 17.31 -6.28
N VAL A 233 -9.93 17.40 -7.50
CA VAL A 233 -10.56 16.91 -8.74
C VAL A 233 -9.94 15.60 -9.24
N GLY A 234 -9.05 14.98 -8.44
CA GLY A 234 -8.47 13.66 -8.72
C GLY A 234 -7.25 13.65 -9.64
N ASN A 235 -6.63 14.79 -9.91
CA ASN A 235 -5.33 14.80 -10.58
C ASN A 235 -4.23 14.36 -9.59
N TYR A 236 -3.27 13.59 -10.10
CA TYR A 236 -2.12 13.14 -9.32
C TYR A 236 -0.92 14.06 -9.54
N TRP A 237 -0.35 14.54 -8.47
CA TRP A 237 0.74 15.51 -8.47
C TRP A 237 1.97 14.97 -7.73
N PHE A 238 3.13 15.36 -8.21
CA PHE A 238 4.38 15.29 -7.47
C PHE A 238 4.78 16.71 -7.09
N VAL A 239 4.85 16.99 -5.81
CA VAL A 239 4.99 18.32 -5.25
C VAL A 239 6.13 18.37 -4.24
N PRO A 240 6.79 19.53 -4.05
CA PRO A 240 7.76 19.69 -2.97
C PRO A 240 7.06 19.60 -1.62
N GLY A 241 7.76 19.01 -0.65
CA GLY A 241 7.29 18.88 0.71
C GLY A 241 8.40 18.60 1.69
N TYR A 242 8.03 18.34 2.91
CA TYR A 242 8.93 17.99 4.00
C TYR A 242 8.48 16.72 4.69
N LEU A 243 9.44 15.90 5.08
CA LEU A 243 9.26 14.93 6.13
C LEU A 243 9.63 15.59 7.45
N LEU A 244 8.67 15.69 8.35
CA LEU A 244 8.81 16.32 9.67
C LEU A 244 8.91 15.21 10.70
N TYR A 245 10.12 14.92 11.18
CA TYR A 245 10.38 13.81 12.07
C TYR A 245 10.18 14.20 13.52
N ASN A 246 9.50 13.35 14.27
CA ASN A 246 9.43 13.46 15.71
C ASN A 246 10.57 12.71 16.42
N GLN A 247 10.65 12.83 17.74
CA GLN A 247 11.70 12.23 18.56
C GLN A 247 11.75 10.70 18.52
N ASN A 248 10.64 10.06 18.11
CA ASN A 248 10.54 8.61 18.00
C ASN A 248 10.91 8.09 16.59
N GLY A 249 11.35 8.98 15.70
CA GLY A 249 11.72 8.65 14.33
C GLY A 249 10.54 8.58 13.34
N TRP A 250 9.29 8.78 13.79
CA TRP A 250 8.13 8.93 12.92
C TRP A 250 8.16 10.25 12.18
N PHE A 251 7.57 10.29 11.01
CA PHE A 251 7.43 11.52 10.26
C PHE A 251 6.02 11.78 9.78
N ASP A 252 5.69 13.06 9.67
CA ASP A 252 4.59 13.59 8.89
C ASP A 252 5.12 14.09 7.56
N ALA A 253 4.47 13.70 6.46
CA ALA A 253 4.82 14.11 5.11
C ALA A 253 3.93 15.29 4.70
N ILE A 254 4.45 16.52 4.77
CA ILE A 254 3.68 17.75 4.62
C ILE A 254 4.08 18.49 3.34
N ILE A 255 3.08 18.81 2.51
CA ILE A 255 3.22 19.58 1.28
C ILE A 255 3.68 21.01 1.61
N SER A 256 4.71 21.48 0.89
CA SER A 256 5.28 22.82 1.10
C SER A 256 4.82 23.87 0.11
N LEU A 257 3.99 23.54 -0.90
CA LEU A 257 3.43 24.55 -1.81
C LEU A 257 2.66 25.61 -1.04
N GLU A 258 2.71 26.86 -1.50
CA GLU A 258 1.85 27.91 -0.96
C GLU A 258 0.37 27.62 -1.21
N ASP A 259 -0.48 28.22 -0.38
CA ASP A 259 -1.93 28.07 -0.46
C ASP A 259 -2.46 28.56 -1.80
N GLY A 260 -3.38 27.76 -2.38
CA GLY A 260 -4.02 28.10 -3.67
C GLY A 260 -3.23 27.68 -4.92
N VAL A 261 -2.04 27.07 -4.79
CA VAL A 261 -1.30 26.51 -5.94
C VAL A 261 -1.99 25.26 -6.48
N ILE A 262 -2.44 24.38 -5.58
CA ILE A 262 -3.30 23.24 -5.91
C ILE A 262 -4.50 23.24 -4.97
N GLU A 263 -5.63 22.78 -5.44
CA GLU A 263 -6.84 22.62 -4.63
C GLU A 263 -6.81 21.25 -3.96
N LEU A 264 -6.51 21.22 -2.66
CA LEU A 264 -6.48 19.99 -1.88
C LEU A 264 -7.89 19.60 -1.45
N PRO A 265 -8.17 18.29 -1.29
CA PRO A 265 -9.44 17.83 -0.72
C PRO A 265 -9.66 18.41 0.67
N GLU A 266 -10.93 18.64 1.01
CA GLU A 266 -11.28 19.00 2.40
C GLU A 266 -10.86 17.86 3.35
N PRO A 267 -10.40 18.16 4.56
CA PRO A 267 -10.03 17.15 5.53
C PRO A 267 -11.25 16.29 5.85
N TYR A 268 -11.03 14.96 5.94
CA TYR A 268 -12.10 14.06 6.37
C TYR A 268 -12.53 14.40 7.79
N ASN A 269 -13.70 15.00 7.93
CA ASN A 269 -14.31 15.21 9.21
C ASN A 269 -14.92 13.88 9.66
N TYR A 270 -14.18 13.09 10.43
CA TYR A 270 -14.76 11.96 11.13
C TYR A 270 -15.63 12.53 12.26
N GLU A 271 -16.87 12.85 11.97
CA GLU A 271 -17.87 12.88 13.04
C GLU A 271 -17.90 11.46 13.61
N ILE A 272 -17.33 11.28 14.78
CA ILE A 272 -17.53 10.07 15.56
C ILE A 272 -19.03 10.08 15.91
N LEU A 273 -19.83 9.43 15.04
CA LEU A 273 -21.24 9.21 15.36
C LEU A 273 -21.25 8.44 16.70
N PRO A 274 -21.95 8.95 17.71
CA PRO A 274 -22.09 8.22 18.96
C PRO A 274 -22.67 6.84 18.62
N ALA A 275 -22.01 5.77 19.07
CA ALA A 275 -22.52 4.44 18.88
C ALA A 275 -23.91 4.37 19.52
N GLU A 276 -24.96 4.24 18.71
CA GLU A 276 -26.29 3.91 19.22
C GLU A 276 -26.21 2.50 19.79
N VAL A 277 -26.08 2.40 21.09
CA VAL A 277 -26.21 1.15 21.83
C VAL A 277 -27.68 0.82 21.86
N GLU A 278 -28.18 -0.03 20.97
CA GLU A 278 -29.52 -0.59 21.13
C GLU A 278 -29.54 -1.42 22.41
N PRO A 279 -30.47 -1.14 23.34
CA PRO A 279 -30.60 -1.99 24.49
C PRO A 279 -31.07 -3.37 24.06
N LEU A 280 -30.28 -4.38 24.40
CA LEU A 280 -30.68 -5.77 24.24
C LEU A 280 -31.96 -6.02 25.06
N GLY A 281 -33.05 -6.26 24.33
CA GLY A 281 -34.37 -6.64 24.89
C GLY A 281 -34.41 -8.08 25.41
#